data_51d3113d349e5bb8ea68bbaf01a8c525
#
_entry.id   51d3113d349e5bb8ea68bbaf01a8c525
#
_cell.length_a   1.000
_cell.length_b   1.000
_cell.length_c   1.000
_cell.angle_alpha   90.00
_cell.angle_beta   90.00
_cell.angle_gamma   90.00
#
_symmetry.space_group_name_H-M   'P 1'
#
loop_
_entity.id
_entity.type
_entity.pdbx_description
1 polymer ?
#
loop_
_entity_poly.entity_id
_entity_poly.type
_entity_poly.pdbx_seq_one_letter_code
_entity_poly.pdbx_strand_id
1 'polypeptide(L)'
;TCASHSGVLNLTTDNYGSETSWQITNSNNQVEASGSSYASNQSYTEAVCLTDGEYTFTISDAYGDGICCSYGSGSYNLLIEGVSVANGGSFGASESTNFSVGTTSGGGSGGSSELTGYYASANGLSGYTLKTELYNIIKNHNTQSYGDLWTFYISYTSDSYYENDGSILDMYSENPNGSDAYSYTAGSDQCGSYSGEGSCYNREHAFPRSWFGGAVSPMNTDVHHVFATDGYVNGRRSSYPYGDVASATYTSSNGSKLGAGSSASGYTGTVFEPIDEFKGDFARAYFYMATRYENVIANWETNSTYGDAVLNGTSDQVFESWFLTLLLSWHSQDPVSQKEIDRNDAAFNFQNNRNPFVDHPELVNNIWGN
;
A
#
# COMPACT_ATOMS: atom_id res chain seq x y z
N THR A 1 -31.44 3.75 -3.41
CA THR A 1 -30.63 2.57 -3.04
C THR A 1 -30.29 1.81 -4.32
N CYS A 2 -29.00 1.61 -4.56
CA CYS A 2 -28.52 0.78 -5.68
C CYS A 2 -29.02 -0.66 -5.47
N ALA A 3 -29.65 -1.24 -6.50
CA ALA A 3 -30.17 -2.61 -6.42
C ALA A 3 -29.14 -3.65 -6.90
N SER A 4 -27.98 -3.21 -7.34
CA SER A 4 -26.90 -4.01 -7.89
C SER A 4 -25.57 -3.64 -7.21
N HIS A 5 -24.50 -3.40 -7.94
CA HIS A 5 -23.22 -3.05 -7.36
C HIS A 5 -23.10 -1.54 -7.13
N SER A 6 -22.97 -1.13 -5.88
CA SER A 6 -22.79 0.28 -5.52
C SER A 6 -21.35 0.72 -5.74
N GLY A 7 -21.18 1.89 -6.32
CA GLY A 7 -19.88 2.51 -6.49
C GLY A 7 -19.87 3.97 -6.07
N VAL A 8 -18.69 4.52 -5.91
CA VAL A 8 -18.45 5.91 -5.57
C VAL A 8 -17.26 6.42 -6.36
N LEU A 9 -17.44 7.53 -7.08
CA LEU A 9 -16.33 8.30 -7.61
C LEU A 9 -16.04 9.46 -6.65
N ASN A 10 -14.85 9.44 -6.06
CA ASN A 10 -14.29 10.58 -5.37
C ASN A 10 -13.48 11.39 -6.38
N LEU A 11 -13.82 12.64 -6.58
CA LEU A 11 -13.19 13.56 -7.54
C LEU A 11 -12.82 14.86 -6.83
N THR A 12 -11.56 15.23 -6.90
CA THR A 12 -11.09 16.56 -6.51
C THR A 12 -10.64 17.29 -7.78
N THR A 13 -11.20 18.46 -8.02
CA THR A 13 -10.87 19.27 -9.19
C THR A 13 -9.70 20.21 -8.90
N ASP A 14 -9.00 20.59 -9.93
CA ASP A 14 -7.97 21.63 -9.92
C ASP A 14 -8.55 23.05 -10.05
N ASN A 15 -7.72 24.02 -10.48
CA ASN A 15 -8.12 25.41 -10.69
C ASN A 15 -9.12 25.62 -11.83
N TYR A 16 -9.36 24.62 -12.67
CA TYR A 16 -10.20 24.67 -13.87
C TYR A 16 -11.26 23.55 -13.90
N GLY A 17 -11.91 23.30 -12.78
CA GLY A 17 -12.88 22.22 -12.61
C GLY A 17 -13.99 22.13 -13.68
N SER A 18 -14.30 23.23 -14.38
CA SER A 18 -15.26 23.25 -15.49
C SER A 18 -14.78 22.48 -16.74
N GLU A 19 -13.49 22.19 -16.85
CA GLU A 19 -12.88 21.45 -17.95
C GLU A 19 -12.97 19.94 -17.70
N THR A 20 -13.18 19.52 -16.44
CA THR A 20 -13.27 18.11 -16.02
C THR A 20 -14.65 17.53 -16.33
N SER A 21 -14.65 16.36 -16.96
CA SER A 21 -15.85 15.53 -17.12
C SER A 21 -15.48 14.05 -17.08
N TRP A 22 -16.46 13.20 -16.75
CA TRP A 22 -16.23 11.75 -16.75
C TRP A 22 -17.48 11.00 -17.19
N GLN A 23 -17.28 9.76 -17.63
CA GLN A 23 -18.36 8.82 -17.95
C GLN A 23 -17.94 7.36 -17.67
N ILE A 24 -18.95 6.54 -17.40
CA ILE A 24 -18.82 5.08 -17.40
C ILE A 24 -19.69 4.54 -18.53
N THR A 25 -19.10 3.78 -19.43
CA THR A 25 -19.80 3.11 -20.54
C THR A 25 -19.74 1.59 -20.38
N ASN A 26 -20.81 0.91 -20.79
CA ASN A 26 -20.84 -0.55 -20.87
C ASN A 26 -20.16 -1.08 -22.16
N SER A 27 -20.06 -2.39 -22.33
CA SER A 27 -19.48 -3.05 -23.53
C SER A 27 -20.16 -2.70 -24.85
N ASN A 28 -21.37 -2.13 -24.82
CA ASN A 28 -22.10 -1.64 -26.00
C ASN A 28 -21.90 -0.13 -26.23
N ASN A 29 -20.95 0.49 -25.52
CA ASN A 29 -20.69 1.94 -25.52
C ASN A 29 -21.91 2.80 -25.06
N GLN A 30 -22.80 2.24 -24.26
CA GLN A 30 -23.91 2.99 -23.64
C GLN A 30 -23.42 3.60 -22.33
N VAL A 31 -23.73 4.89 -22.11
CA VAL A 31 -23.36 5.60 -20.88
C VAL A 31 -24.27 5.16 -19.74
N GLU A 32 -23.70 4.60 -18.71
CA GLU A 32 -24.38 4.16 -17.47
C GLU A 32 -24.31 5.22 -16.37
N ALA A 33 -23.22 5.99 -16.32
CA ALA A 33 -23.05 7.11 -15.40
C ALA A 33 -22.13 8.17 -16.03
N SER A 34 -22.31 9.44 -15.65
CA SER A 34 -21.45 10.53 -16.11
C SER A 34 -21.57 11.75 -15.22
N GLY A 35 -20.57 12.62 -15.22
CA GLY A 35 -20.55 13.89 -14.54
C GLY A 35 -19.75 14.95 -15.27
N SER A 36 -20.11 16.23 -15.07
CA SER A 36 -19.44 17.39 -15.67
C SER A 36 -19.88 18.69 -14.96
N SER A 37 -19.28 19.81 -15.38
CA SER A 37 -19.64 21.16 -14.87
C SER A 37 -19.29 21.35 -13.39
N TYR A 38 -18.12 20.89 -12.98
CA TYR A 38 -17.61 21.01 -11.63
C TYR A 38 -17.06 22.42 -11.35
N ALA A 39 -17.14 22.85 -10.09
CA ALA A 39 -16.44 24.06 -9.63
C ALA A 39 -14.95 23.74 -9.39
N SER A 40 -14.11 24.77 -9.47
CA SER A 40 -12.67 24.63 -9.27
C SER A 40 -12.29 24.43 -7.80
N ASN A 41 -11.25 23.64 -7.55
CA ASN A 41 -10.72 23.35 -6.20
C ASN A 41 -11.80 22.82 -5.23
N GLN A 42 -12.60 21.87 -5.70
CA GLN A 42 -13.65 21.26 -4.89
C GLN A 42 -13.57 19.74 -4.95
N SER A 43 -13.97 19.11 -3.86
CA SER A 43 -14.09 17.65 -3.78
C SER A 43 -15.56 17.24 -3.93
N TYR A 44 -15.78 16.20 -4.72
CA TYR A 44 -17.09 15.64 -5.04
C TYR A 44 -17.10 14.14 -4.74
N THR A 45 -18.26 13.66 -4.32
CA THR A 45 -18.53 12.24 -4.13
C THR A 45 -19.75 11.88 -4.95
N GLU A 46 -19.54 11.20 -6.07
CA GLU A 46 -20.58 10.84 -7.04
C GLU A 46 -20.96 9.37 -6.88
N ALA A 47 -22.23 9.11 -6.58
CA ALA A 47 -22.72 7.74 -6.44
C ALA A 47 -22.91 7.10 -7.82
N VAL A 48 -22.44 5.87 -7.96
CA VAL A 48 -22.57 5.05 -9.16
C VAL A 48 -23.30 3.76 -8.81
N CYS A 49 -24.11 3.24 -9.75
CA CYS A 49 -24.81 1.97 -9.58
C CYS A 49 -24.73 1.18 -10.90
N LEU A 50 -24.05 0.05 -10.89
CA LEU A 50 -23.81 -0.76 -12.08
C LEU A 50 -24.36 -2.17 -11.88
N THR A 51 -24.77 -2.80 -12.97
CA THR A 51 -25.12 -4.24 -13.00
C THR A 51 -23.86 -5.07 -13.31
N ASP A 52 -24.02 -6.39 -13.28
CA ASP A 52 -22.96 -7.29 -13.77
C ASP A 52 -22.60 -6.94 -15.22
N GLY A 53 -21.31 -6.80 -15.52
CA GLY A 53 -20.85 -6.50 -16.87
C GLY A 53 -19.44 -5.91 -16.96
N GLU A 54 -19.02 -5.67 -18.21
CA GLU A 54 -17.76 -5.01 -18.53
C GLU A 54 -18.01 -3.53 -18.77
N TYR A 55 -17.15 -2.68 -18.22
CA TYR A 55 -17.29 -1.22 -18.26
C TYR A 55 -15.98 -0.54 -18.61
N THR A 56 -16.09 0.67 -19.15
CA THR A 56 -14.96 1.60 -19.34
C THR A 56 -15.28 2.89 -18.60
N PHE A 57 -14.45 3.27 -17.64
CA PHE A 57 -14.44 4.60 -17.07
C PHE A 57 -13.54 5.48 -17.94
N THR A 58 -14.01 6.66 -18.29
CA THR A 58 -13.22 7.68 -18.99
C THR A 58 -13.37 9.01 -18.27
N ILE A 59 -12.25 9.61 -17.88
CA ILE A 59 -12.17 11.00 -17.42
C ILE A 59 -11.52 11.85 -18.50
N SER A 60 -11.99 13.07 -18.68
CA SER A 60 -11.54 13.98 -19.72
C SER A 60 -11.32 15.38 -19.17
N ASP A 61 -10.33 16.03 -19.69
CA ASP A 61 -10.00 17.43 -19.49
C ASP A 61 -10.06 18.17 -20.81
N ALA A 62 -10.84 19.26 -20.88
CA ALA A 62 -11.15 19.95 -22.14
C ALA A 62 -9.96 20.77 -22.68
N TYR A 63 -9.05 21.20 -21.82
CA TYR A 63 -7.83 21.91 -22.22
C TYR A 63 -6.71 20.94 -22.60
N GLY A 64 -6.69 19.76 -22.01
CA GLY A 64 -5.78 18.68 -22.38
C GLY A 64 -4.50 18.59 -21.52
N ASP A 65 -4.51 19.18 -20.32
CA ASP A 65 -3.39 19.15 -19.38
C ASP A 65 -3.68 18.33 -18.10
N GLY A 66 -4.86 17.69 -18.04
CA GLY A 66 -5.33 16.86 -16.94
C GLY A 66 -5.82 17.69 -15.75
N ILE A 67 -6.07 17.03 -14.61
CA ILE A 67 -6.56 17.69 -13.40
C ILE A 67 -5.48 17.88 -12.33
N CYS A 68 -4.26 17.48 -12.61
CA CYS A 68 -3.05 17.61 -11.77
C CYS A 68 -1.86 17.94 -12.69
N CYS A 69 -0.91 18.55 -12.26
CA CYS A 69 -0.26 19.11 -11.12
C CYS A 69 0.24 20.53 -11.47
N SER A 70 0.08 20.96 -12.76
CA SER A 70 0.53 22.27 -13.24
C SER A 70 -0.38 23.42 -12.80
N TYR A 71 -1.67 23.13 -12.67
CA TYR A 71 -2.72 24.13 -12.37
C TYR A 71 -3.60 23.76 -11.18
N GLY A 72 -3.11 22.92 -10.28
CA GLY A 72 -3.80 22.47 -9.07
C GLY A 72 -3.51 21.01 -8.77
N SER A 73 -4.01 20.51 -7.64
CA SER A 73 -3.79 19.15 -7.17
C SER A 73 -5.09 18.32 -7.26
N GLY A 74 -5.69 18.26 -8.45
CA GLY A 74 -6.86 17.43 -8.69
C GLY A 74 -6.51 15.95 -8.70
N SER A 75 -7.49 15.12 -8.35
CA SER A 75 -7.37 13.66 -8.34
C SER A 75 -8.72 12.99 -8.47
N TYR A 76 -8.74 11.74 -8.89
CA TYR A 76 -9.95 10.93 -8.87
C TYR A 76 -9.68 9.52 -8.38
N ASN A 77 -10.72 8.90 -7.79
CA ASN A 77 -10.72 7.49 -7.42
C ASN A 77 -12.14 6.93 -7.55
N LEU A 78 -12.34 6.00 -8.47
CA LEU A 78 -13.59 5.27 -8.66
C LEU A 78 -13.50 3.95 -7.89
N LEU A 79 -14.39 3.80 -6.91
CA LEU A 79 -14.54 2.56 -6.15
C LEU A 79 -15.85 1.85 -6.53
N ILE A 80 -15.80 0.55 -6.74
CA ILE A 80 -16.96 -0.31 -6.87
C ILE A 80 -16.94 -1.32 -5.73
N GLU A 81 -18.01 -1.34 -4.91
CA GLU A 81 -18.08 -2.16 -3.69
C GLU A 81 -16.88 -1.97 -2.73
N GLY A 82 -16.36 -0.74 -2.69
CA GLY A 82 -15.20 -0.39 -1.87
C GLY A 82 -13.84 -0.74 -2.49
N VAL A 83 -13.80 -1.34 -3.68
CA VAL A 83 -12.57 -1.66 -4.41
C VAL A 83 -12.28 -0.57 -5.43
N SER A 84 -11.08 0.02 -5.41
CA SER A 84 -10.63 1.01 -6.39
C SER A 84 -10.45 0.33 -7.75
N VAL A 85 -11.21 0.77 -8.75
CA VAL A 85 -11.17 0.23 -10.12
C VAL A 85 -10.53 1.21 -11.12
N ALA A 86 -10.43 2.49 -10.78
CA ALA A 86 -9.73 3.51 -11.55
C ALA A 86 -9.35 4.67 -10.64
N ASN A 87 -8.12 5.16 -10.76
CA ASN A 87 -7.64 6.32 -10.00
C ASN A 87 -6.57 7.07 -10.81
N GLY A 88 -6.38 8.35 -10.52
CA GLY A 88 -5.40 9.17 -11.22
C GLY A 88 -5.59 10.66 -11.01
N GLY A 89 -4.95 11.46 -11.89
CA GLY A 89 -5.04 12.93 -11.89
C GLY A 89 -4.11 13.56 -12.92
N SER A 90 -2.95 12.94 -13.15
CA SER A 90 -1.96 13.41 -14.14
C SER A 90 -2.14 12.64 -15.45
N PHE A 91 -2.99 13.19 -16.32
CA PHE A 91 -3.23 12.68 -17.68
C PHE A 91 -3.28 13.87 -18.65
N GLY A 92 -3.37 13.61 -19.93
CA GLY A 92 -3.55 14.67 -20.94
C GLY A 92 -5.04 15.02 -21.12
N ALA A 93 -5.51 14.99 -22.38
CA ALA A 93 -6.91 15.31 -22.69
C ALA A 93 -7.92 14.27 -22.17
N SER A 94 -7.50 13.03 -21.95
CA SER A 94 -8.35 12.00 -21.33
C SER A 94 -7.54 10.79 -20.89
N GLU A 95 -8.11 10.03 -19.96
CA GLU A 95 -7.65 8.73 -19.52
C GLU A 95 -8.83 7.76 -19.45
N SER A 96 -8.62 6.49 -19.82
CA SER A 96 -9.65 5.47 -19.80
C SER A 96 -9.16 4.19 -19.12
N THR A 97 -10.01 3.62 -18.25
CA THR A 97 -9.74 2.38 -17.53
C THR A 97 -10.90 1.40 -17.73
N ASN A 98 -10.60 0.17 -18.16
CA ASN A 98 -11.59 -0.89 -18.25
C ASN A 98 -11.70 -1.64 -16.92
N PHE A 99 -12.91 -2.01 -16.52
CA PHE A 99 -13.16 -2.81 -15.31
C PHE A 99 -14.42 -3.66 -15.46
N SER A 100 -14.53 -4.69 -14.63
CA SER A 100 -15.66 -5.63 -14.59
C SER A 100 -16.42 -5.53 -13.29
N VAL A 101 -17.73 -5.77 -13.32
CA VAL A 101 -18.61 -5.76 -12.16
C VAL A 101 -19.43 -7.06 -12.13
N GLY A 102 -19.46 -7.76 -11.00
CA GLY A 102 -20.49 -8.74 -10.65
C GLY A 102 -20.46 -10.09 -11.41
N THR A 103 -19.41 -10.47 -12.10
CA THR A 103 -19.37 -11.78 -12.77
C THR A 103 -19.00 -12.92 -11.81
N THR A 104 -19.93 -13.36 -10.97
CA THR A 104 -19.87 -14.66 -10.34
C THR A 104 -20.60 -15.68 -11.21
N SER A 105 -19.96 -16.23 -12.21
CA SER A 105 -20.40 -17.45 -12.88
C SER A 105 -19.19 -18.33 -13.18
N GLY A 106 -19.25 -19.51 -12.63
CA GLY A 106 -18.26 -20.55 -12.57
C GLY A 106 -17.32 -20.72 -13.76
N GLY A 107 -16.06 -20.86 -13.43
CA GLY A 107 -15.07 -21.48 -14.30
C GLY A 107 -14.21 -20.53 -15.10
N GLY A 108 -13.09 -20.10 -14.54
CA GLY A 108 -11.89 -19.80 -15.28
C GLY A 108 -11.72 -18.37 -15.77
N SER A 109 -10.69 -17.76 -15.29
CA SER A 109 -10.05 -16.52 -15.73
C SER A 109 -10.57 -15.25 -15.03
N GLY A 110 -9.96 -14.93 -13.90
CA GLY A 110 -9.98 -13.57 -13.37
C GLY A 110 -9.49 -12.63 -14.46
N GLY A 111 -10.26 -11.59 -14.77
CA GLY A 111 -9.81 -10.48 -15.60
C GLY A 111 -8.72 -9.72 -14.84
N SER A 112 -7.47 -10.17 -14.94
CA SER A 112 -6.32 -9.37 -14.59
C SER A 112 -6.27 -8.23 -15.59
N SER A 113 -6.18 -6.97 -15.11
CA SER A 113 -5.67 -5.88 -15.92
C SER A 113 -4.43 -6.42 -16.65
N GLU A 114 -4.36 -6.26 -17.96
CA GLU A 114 -3.24 -6.81 -18.74
C GLU A 114 -1.94 -6.21 -18.19
N LEU A 115 -1.10 -7.06 -17.61
CA LEU A 115 0.19 -6.64 -17.09
C LEU A 115 1.11 -6.31 -18.26
N THR A 116 1.48 -5.04 -18.39
CA THR A 116 2.31 -4.51 -19.46
C THR A 116 3.64 -3.96 -18.93
N GLY A 117 4.53 -3.55 -19.83
CA GLY A 117 5.77 -2.88 -19.45
C GLY A 117 6.62 -3.68 -18.46
N TYR A 118 6.84 -3.12 -17.28
CA TYR A 118 7.69 -3.70 -16.23
C TYR A 118 7.23 -5.10 -15.80
N TYR A 119 5.93 -5.37 -15.82
CA TYR A 119 5.32 -6.64 -15.38
C TYR A 119 4.83 -7.52 -16.54
N ALA A 120 5.16 -7.21 -17.79
CA ALA A 120 4.61 -7.89 -18.97
C ALA A 120 4.79 -9.41 -18.97
N SER A 121 5.91 -9.93 -18.45
CA SER A 121 6.17 -11.37 -18.40
C SER A 121 5.28 -12.12 -17.41
N ALA A 122 4.68 -11.42 -16.46
CA ALA A 122 3.75 -11.98 -15.48
C ALA A 122 2.30 -12.04 -15.99
N ASN A 123 2.03 -11.48 -17.18
CA ASN A 123 0.67 -11.40 -17.72
C ASN A 123 0.06 -12.79 -17.95
N GLY A 124 -1.18 -12.96 -17.49
CA GLY A 124 -1.93 -14.23 -17.60
C GLY A 124 -1.50 -15.33 -16.62
N LEU A 125 -0.54 -15.07 -15.72
CA LEU A 125 -0.15 -16.00 -14.66
C LEU A 125 -1.00 -15.80 -13.40
N SER A 126 -1.10 -16.86 -12.58
CA SER A 126 -1.81 -16.84 -11.29
C SER A 126 -1.13 -17.75 -10.26
N GLY A 127 -1.55 -17.63 -8.99
CA GLY A 127 -1.02 -18.44 -7.90
C GLY A 127 0.49 -18.28 -7.73
N TYR A 128 1.14 -19.32 -7.27
CA TYR A 128 2.59 -19.26 -7.00
C TYR A 128 3.46 -19.20 -8.26
N THR A 129 2.93 -19.56 -9.44
CA THR A 129 3.61 -19.31 -10.72
C THR A 129 3.73 -17.81 -10.99
N LEU A 130 2.67 -17.05 -10.73
CA LEU A 130 2.70 -15.59 -10.79
C LEU A 130 3.70 -15.03 -9.78
N LYS A 131 3.67 -15.51 -8.53
CA LYS A 131 4.61 -15.07 -7.49
C LYS A 131 6.07 -15.25 -7.90
N THR A 132 6.42 -16.43 -8.43
CA THR A 132 7.78 -16.71 -8.91
C THR A 132 8.17 -15.82 -10.08
N GLU A 133 7.26 -15.49 -10.98
CA GLU A 133 7.57 -14.57 -12.08
C GLU A 133 7.76 -13.13 -11.56
N LEU A 134 6.94 -12.67 -10.62
CA LEU A 134 7.17 -11.40 -9.94
C LEU A 134 8.52 -11.37 -9.24
N TYR A 135 8.90 -12.46 -8.56
CA TYR A 135 10.27 -12.59 -8.01
C TYR A 135 11.32 -12.39 -9.10
N ASN A 136 11.17 -13.04 -10.27
CA ASN A 136 12.14 -12.91 -11.37
C ASN A 136 12.28 -11.47 -11.86
N ILE A 137 11.18 -10.71 -11.88
CA ILE A 137 11.15 -9.30 -12.28
C ILE A 137 11.87 -8.41 -11.25
N ILE A 138 11.62 -8.62 -9.94
CA ILE A 138 12.04 -7.67 -8.89
C ILE A 138 13.33 -8.05 -8.17
N LYS A 139 13.89 -9.25 -8.37
CA LYS A 139 15.00 -9.81 -7.59
C LYS A 139 16.34 -9.07 -7.72
N ASN A 140 16.56 -8.36 -8.81
CA ASN A 140 17.87 -7.76 -9.15
C ASN A 140 17.92 -6.26 -8.82
N HIS A 141 17.41 -5.85 -7.64
CA HIS A 141 17.54 -4.48 -7.23
C HIS A 141 18.98 -4.11 -6.80
N ASN A 142 19.29 -2.82 -6.86
CA ASN A 142 20.56 -2.28 -6.42
C ASN A 142 20.61 -2.27 -4.89
N THR A 143 21.49 -3.08 -4.31
CA THR A 143 21.69 -3.08 -2.85
C THR A 143 22.33 -1.77 -2.40
N GLN A 144 21.69 -1.07 -1.50
CA GLN A 144 22.18 0.17 -0.92
C GLN A 144 22.95 -0.08 0.39
N SER A 145 23.71 0.91 0.86
CA SER A 145 24.30 0.84 2.20
C SER A 145 23.27 1.18 3.28
N TYR A 146 23.52 0.75 4.51
CA TYR A 146 22.65 1.07 5.63
C TYR A 146 22.57 2.59 5.92
N GLY A 147 23.63 3.34 5.56
CA GLY A 147 23.64 4.80 5.64
C GLY A 147 22.76 5.48 4.58
N ASP A 148 22.65 4.89 3.39
CA ASP A 148 21.87 5.46 2.29
C ASP A 148 20.37 5.50 2.57
N LEU A 149 19.87 4.69 3.52
CA LEU A 149 18.49 4.79 4.00
C LEU A 149 18.15 6.17 4.56
N TRP A 150 19.09 6.83 5.23
CA TRP A 150 18.88 8.21 5.68
C TRP A 150 18.71 9.17 4.51
N THR A 151 19.49 8.98 3.43
CA THR A 151 19.36 9.78 2.20
C THR A 151 18.00 9.55 1.54
N PHE A 152 17.53 8.30 1.52
CA PHE A 152 16.20 7.98 1.03
C PHE A 152 15.11 8.71 1.82
N TYR A 153 15.18 8.71 3.14
CA TYR A 153 14.19 9.40 3.98
C TYR A 153 14.20 10.92 3.77
N ILE A 154 15.38 11.54 3.72
CA ILE A 154 15.53 12.98 3.47
C ILE A 154 14.90 13.37 2.12
N SER A 155 15.03 12.52 1.11
CA SER A 155 14.62 12.85 -0.25
C SER A 155 13.18 12.49 -0.57
N TYR A 156 12.62 11.47 0.11
CA TYR A 156 11.38 10.81 -0.34
C TYR A 156 10.38 10.47 0.79
N THR A 157 10.64 10.89 2.03
CA THR A 157 9.76 10.56 3.15
C THR A 157 9.29 11.83 3.87
N SER A 158 9.11 12.90 3.13
CA SER A 158 8.51 14.14 3.66
C SER A 158 7.00 13.98 3.75
N ASP A 159 6.40 14.42 4.86
CA ASP A 159 4.95 14.49 4.96
C ASP A 159 4.41 15.56 3.98
N SER A 160 3.73 15.06 2.95
CA SER A 160 3.04 15.84 1.93
C SER A 160 1.58 15.43 1.80
N TYR A 161 1.08 14.58 2.70
CA TYR A 161 -0.21 13.90 2.57
C TYR A 161 -1.20 14.25 3.68
N TYR A 162 -0.70 14.60 4.87
CA TYR A 162 -1.50 14.91 6.05
C TYR A 162 -1.36 16.37 6.42
N GLU A 163 -0.44 16.76 7.28
CA GLU A 163 -0.19 18.17 7.63
C GLU A 163 0.48 18.97 6.51
N ASN A 164 1.19 18.30 5.61
CA ASN A 164 1.99 18.91 4.54
C ASN A 164 2.98 19.94 5.09
N ASP A 165 3.63 19.64 6.20
CA ASP A 165 4.50 20.55 6.93
C ASP A 165 6.00 20.36 6.61
N GLY A 166 6.32 19.34 5.80
CA GLY A 166 7.68 18.98 5.39
C GLY A 166 8.48 18.23 6.43
N SER A 167 7.86 17.80 7.53
CA SER A 167 8.44 16.85 8.48
C SER A 167 8.65 15.47 7.87
N ILE A 168 9.31 14.57 8.59
CA ILE A 168 9.36 13.14 8.22
C ILE A 168 7.98 12.53 8.43
N LEU A 169 7.46 11.87 7.40
CA LEU A 169 6.30 10.99 7.52
C LEU A 169 6.70 9.76 8.35
N ASP A 170 6.32 9.78 9.61
CA ASP A 170 6.61 8.74 10.59
C ASP A 170 5.36 7.90 10.85
N MET A 171 5.35 6.66 10.35
CA MET A 171 4.18 5.77 10.44
C MET A 171 3.76 5.39 11.88
N TYR A 172 4.59 5.70 12.89
CA TYR A 172 4.28 5.39 14.29
C TYR A 172 3.92 6.63 15.13
N SER A 173 3.99 7.83 14.57
CA SER A 173 3.55 9.08 15.22
C SER A 173 2.51 9.87 14.44
N GLU A 174 2.40 9.64 13.14
CA GLU A 174 1.44 10.29 12.23
C GLU A 174 0.00 10.17 12.74
N ASN A 175 -0.72 11.29 12.74
CA ASN A 175 -2.13 11.37 13.07
C ASN A 175 -2.96 11.84 11.86
N PRO A 176 -3.48 10.95 11.03
CA PRO A 176 -4.17 11.28 9.78
C PRO A 176 -5.39 12.22 9.91
N ASN A 177 -5.87 12.42 11.12
CA ASN A 177 -7.09 13.22 11.39
C ASN A 177 -6.80 14.50 12.20
N GLY A 178 -5.55 14.88 12.38
CA GLY A 178 -5.18 16.06 13.16
C GLY A 178 -3.67 16.21 13.28
N SER A 179 -3.21 17.19 14.02
CA SER A 179 -1.79 17.41 14.18
C SER A 179 -1.10 16.28 14.93
N ASP A 180 0.10 15.96 14.51
CA ASP A 180 0.98 15.04 15.19
C ASP A 180 1.31 15.50 16.63
N ALA A 181 1.51 14.54 17.52
CA ALA A 181 1.95 14.84 18.88
C ALA A 181 3.37 15.44 18.88
N TYR A 182 4.18 15.07 17.90
CA TYR A 182 5.52 15.58 17.63
C TYR A 182 5.90 15.24 16.17
N SER A 183 6.77 16.02 15.57
CA SER A 183 7.28 15.80 14.22
C SER A 183 8.81 15.85 14.19
N TYR A 184 9.42 15.32 13.14
CA TYR A 184 10.85 15.22 12.97
C TYR A 184 11.33 15.93 11.72
N THR A 185 12.44 16.63 11.85
CA THR A 185 13.12 17.25 10.72
C THR A 185 14.07 16.25 10.05
N ALA A 186 13.90 16.07 8.75
CA ALA A 186 14.74 15.18 7.96
C ALA A 186 16.24 15.52 8.09
N GLY A 187 17.06 14.51 8.34
CA GLY A 187 18.52 14.64 8.41
C GLY A 187 19.07 15.20 9.73
N SER A 188 18.25 15.79 10.63
CA SER A 188 18.70 16.31 11.92
C SER A 188 18.21 15.50 13.12
N ASP A 189 16.97 14.99 13.09
CA ASP A 189 16.35 14.35 14.24
C ASP A 189 16.45 12.81 14.21
N GLN A 190 17.37 12.27 13.42
CA GLN A 190 17.67 10.85 13.35
C GLN A 190 18.58 10.41 14.49
N CYS A 191 18.31 9.26 15.11
CA CYS A 191 19.19 8.71 16.14
C CYS A 191 19.12 7.19 16.29
N GLY A 192 20.03 6.66 17.15
CA GLY A 192 20.04 5.27 17.60
C GLY A 192 19.76 5.12 19.10
N SER A 193 19.60 6.23 19.84
CA SER A 193 19.36 6.23 21.28
C SER A 193 18.21 7.18 21.61
N TYR A 194 17.22 6.70 22.29
CA TYR A 194 15.98 7.41 22.64
C TYR A 194 15.59 7.15 24.09
N SER A 195 14.87 8.09 24.71
CA SER A 195 14.38 7.98 26.10
C SER A 195 12.86 7.89 26.20
N GLY A 196 12.13 8.22 25.15
CA GLY A 196 10.67 8.20 25.05
C GLY A 196 10.24 8.56 23.63
N GLU A 197 8.94 8.55 23.39
CA GLU A 197 8.34 9.06 22.16
C GLU A 197 8.75 10.53 21.93
N GLY A 198 8.90 10.93 20.69
CA GLY A 198 9.33 12.28 20.33
C GLY A 198 10.83 12.52 20.50
N SER A 199 11.64 11.51 20.85
CA SER A 199 13.09 11.69 20.99
C SER A 199 13.80 11.85 19.66
N CYS A 200 13.50 10.99 18.70
CA CYS A 200 14.09 10.96 17.35
C CYS A 200 13.42 9.89 16.50
N TYR A 201 13.61 9.95 15.18
CA TYR A 201 13.22 8.86 14.30
C TYR A 201 14.41 7.93 13.97
N ASN A 202 14.09 6.69 13.61
CA ASN A 202 15.08 5.73 13.16
C ASN A 202 14.56 4.85 11.99
N ARG A 203 15.24 3.74 11.70
CA ARG A 203 14.96 2.83 10.58
C ARG A 203 14.22 1.60 11.10
N GLU A 204 12.91 1.60 10.93
CA GLU A 204 12.06 0.47 11.26
C GLU A 204 12.11 -0.58 10.15
N HIS A 205 12.49 -1.79 10.50
CA HIS A 205 12.34 -2.96 9.65
C HIS A 205 10.96 -3.58 9.91
N ALA A 206 9.96 -3.23 9.10
CA ALA A 206 8.61 -3.77 9.23
C ALA A 206 8.63 -5.31 9.25
N PHE A 207 9.41 -5.93 8.37
CA PHE A 207 9.82 -7.33 8.49
C PHE A 207 11.11 -7.38 9.35
N PRO A 208 11.05 -7.89 10.59
CA PRO A 208 12.13 -7.76 11.55
C PRO A 208 13.46 -8.36 11.11
N ARG A 209 14.55 -7.66 11.39
CA ARG A 209 15.90 -8.13 11.07
C ARG A 209 16.22 -9.50 11.64
N SER A 210 15.77 -9.78 12.85
CA SER A 210 16.01 -11.08 13.49
C SER A 210 15.38 -12.25 12.73
N TRP A 211 14.33 -12.01 11.95
CA TRP A 211 13.66 -13.06 11.19
C TRP A 211 14.45 -13.49 9.96
N PHE A 212 15.21 -12.59 9.33
CA PHE A 212 16.10 -12.94 8.21
C PHE A 212 17.58 -13.05 8.61
N GLY A 213 17.89 -13.22 9.89
CA GLY A 213 19.23 -13.53 10.37
C GLY A 213 20.08 -12.31 10.79
N GLY A 214 19.50 -11.12 10.97
CA GLY A 214 20.20 -9.91 11.44
C GLY A 214 20.50 -8.90 10.34
N ALA A 215 21.67 -8.27 10.37
CA ALA A 215 22.06 -7.25 9.38
C ALA A 215 22.53 -7.87 8.05
N VAL A 216 21.69 -8.67 7.42
CA VAL A 216 22.01 -9.42 6.18
C VAL A 216 21.53 -8.62 4.96
N SER A 217 22.45 -8.33 4.03
CA SER A 217 22.11 -7.72 2.74
C SER A 217 21.57 -8.76 1.76
N PRO A 218 20.69 -8.37 0.82
CA PRO A 218 20.16 -7.01 0.62
C PRO A 218 19.01 -6.63 1.54
N MET A 219 18.40 -7.56 2.29
CA MET A 219 17.21 -7.36 3.11
C MET A 219 17.34 -6.18 4.09
N ASN A 220 18.54 -6.03 4.70
CA ASN A 220 18.78 -5.00 5.71
C ASN A 220 18.64 -3.55 5.21
N THR A 221 18.63 -3.36 3.89
CA THR A 221 18.66 -2.03 3.26
C THR A 221 17.60 -1.85 2.18
N ASP A 222 16.65 -2.79 2.09
CA ASP A 222 15.58 -2.75 1.11
C ASP A 222 14.46 -1.80 1.57
N VAL A 223 14.33 -0.67 0.86
CA VAL A 223 13.42 0.42 1.25
C VAL A 223 11.95 0.03 1.17
N HIS A 224 11.59 -1.06 0.50
CA HIS A 224 10.20 -1.52 0.44
C HIS A 224 9.67 -2.05 1.76
N HIS A 225 10.54 -2.33 2.74
CA HIS A 225 10.11 -2.74 4.08
C HIS A 225 10.82 -2.01 5.23
N VAL A 226 11.68 -1.01 4.92
CA VAL A 226 12.38 -0.22 5.94
C VAL A 226 11.84 1.21 5.92
N PHE A 227 11.18 1.59 7.00
CA PHE A 227 10.46 2.85 7.13
C PHE A 227 11.12 3.79 8.16
N ALA A 228 10.89 5.10 8.02
CA ALA A 228 11.18 6.05 9.07
C ALA A 228 10.09 5.95 10.13
N THR A 229 10.46 5.80 11.38
CA THR A 229 9.53 5.77 12.50
C THR A 229 10.16 6.29 13.79
N ASP A 230 9.33 6.74 14.73
CA ASP A 230 9.76 7.05 16.10
C ASP A 230 10.61 5.92 16.68
N GLY A 231 11.80 6.28 17.18
CA GLY A 231 12.76 5.30 17.66
C GLY A 231 12.29 4.54 18.91
N TYR A 232 11.55 5.20 19.80
CA TYR A 232 11.03 4.58 21.01
C TYR A 232 9.90 3.59 20.69
N VAL A 233 8.96 3.97 19.84
CA VAL A 233 7.86 3.10 19.39
C VAL A 233 8.40 1.89 18.64
N ASN A 234 9.39 2.09 17.74
CA ASN A 234 10.11 1.01 17.10
C ASN A 234 10.76 0.07 18.13
N GLY A 235 11.43 0.63 19.14
CA GLY A 235 11.99 -0.15 20.25
C GLY A 235 10.93 -0.92 21.05
N ARG A 236 9.74 -0.35 21.25
CA ARG A 236 8.60 -1.03 21.89
C ARG A 236 8.05 -2.15 21.02
N ARG A 237 7.91 -1.91 19.71
CA ARG A 237 7.52 -2.94 18.74
C ARG A 237 8.52 -4.09 18.72
N SER A 238 9.82 -3.81 18.82
CA SER A 238 10.87 -4.84 18.83
C SER A 238 10.78 -5.75 17.59
N SER A 239 10.79 -7.08 17.77
CA SER A 239 10.58 -8.06 16.70
C SER A 239 9.26 -8.82 16.82
N TYR A 240 8.31 -8.28 17.56
CA TYR A 240 6.98 -8.88 17.67
C TYR A 240 6.26 -8.86 16.33
N PRO A 241 5.44 -9.88 16.00
CA PRO A 241 4.58 -9.86 14.84
C PRO A 241 3.64 -8.64 14.84
N TYR A 242 3.24 -8.22 13.66
CA TYR A 242 2.03 -7.41 13.56
C TYR A 242 0.79 -8.26 13.85
N GLY A 243 -0.27 -7.62 14.35
CA GLY A 243 -1.53 -8.29 14.65
C GLY A 243 -2.53 -7.39 15.35
N ASP A 244 -3.78 -7.80 15.39
CA ASP A 244 -4.83 -7.07 16.12
C ASP A 244 -4.68 -7.30 17.62
N VAL A 245 -4.54 -6.22 18.39
CA VAL A 245 -4.32 -6.25 19.84
C VAL A 245 -5.64 -6.34 20.59
N ALA A 246 -5.88 -7.46 21.27
CA ALA A 246 -7.05 -7.65 22.12
C ALA A 246 -6.91 -6.92 23.49
N SER A 247 -5.68 -6.84 24.02
CA SER A 247 -5.39 -6.21 25.31
C SER A 247 -4.05 -5.49 25.26
N ALA A 248 -4.09 -4.18 25.14
CA ALA A 248 -2.91 -3.34 25.04
C ALA A 248 -2.17 -3.22 26.38
N THR A 249 -0.85 -3.41 26.36
CA THR A 249 0.07 -3.09 27.44
C THR A 249 0.80 -1.77 27.22
N TYR A 250 0.79 -1.29 25.98
CA TYR A 250 1.32 0.00 25.57
C TYR A 250 0.47 0.54 24.40
N THR A 251 0.25 1.85 24.40
CA THR A 251 -0.38 2.58 23.29
C THR A 251 0.47 3.81 23.01
N SER A 252 0.89 4.02 21.77
CA SER A 252 1.65 5.18 21.35
C SER A 252 0.77 6.43 21.21
N SER A 253 1.39 7.58 21.00
CA SER A 253 0.70 8.86 20.85
C SER A 253 -0.28 8.89 19.68
N ASN A 254 0.01 8.19 18.56
CA ASN A 254 -0.90 8.10 17.42
C ASN A 254 -1.96 6.99 17.56
N GLY A 255 -1.91 6.19 18.62
CA GLY A 255 -2.88 5.11 18.86
C GLY A 255 -2.43 3.71 18.43
N SER A 256 -1.21 3.54 17.90
CA SER A 256 -0.63 2.20 17.67
C SER A 256 -0.46 1.47 19.00
N LYS A 257 -0.63 0.14 19.01
CA LYS A 257 -0.73 -0.65 20.24
C LYS A 257 0.26 -1.80 20.25
N LEU A 258 0.77 -2.11 21.45
CA LEU A 258 1.48 -3.36 21.74
C LEU A 258 0.72 -4.13 22.82
N GLY A 259 0.52 -5.42 22.66
CA GLY A 259 -0.18 -6.22 23.65
C GLY A 259 -0.45 -7.64 23.20
N ALA A 260 -1.32 -8.34 23.95
CA ALA A 260 -1.72 -9.68 23.58
C ALA A 260 -2.60 -9.66 22.31
N GLY A 261 -2.31 -10.54 21.37
CA GLY A 261 -3.11 -10.74 20.16
C GLY A 261 -4.49 -11.32 20.47
N SER A 262 -5.39 -11.20 19.51
CA SER A 262 -6.75 -11.72 19.62
C SER A 262 -6.78 -13.22 19.36
N SER A 263 -7.45 -13.98 20.24
CA SER A 263 -7.70 -15.41 19.99
C SER A 263 -8.56 -15.63 18.76
N ALA A 264 -9.36 -14.66 18.35
CA ALA A 264 -10.16 -14.72 17.14
C ALA A 264 -9.29 -14.65 15.86
N SER A 265 -8.11 -14.02 15.92
CA SER A 265 -7.15 -14.01 14.82
C SER A 265 -6.25 -15.25 14.77
N GLY A 266 -6.35 -16.15 15.74
CA GLY A 266 -5.57 -17.41 15.77
C GLY A 266 -4.20 -17.30 16.44
N TYR A 267 -3.81 -16.11 16.96
CA TYR A 267 -2.55 -15.91 17.67
C TYR A 267 -2.73 -15.04 18.92
N THR A 268 -2.35 -15.57 20.08
CA THR A 268 -2.53 -14.91 21.38
C THR A 268 -1.23 -14.38 21.99
N GLY A 269 -0.10 -14.57 21.30
CA GLY A 269 1.19 -13.99 21.70
C GLY A 269 1.18 -12.46 21.61
N THR A 270 2.30 -11.84 21.99
CA THR A 270 2.44 -10.39 21.86
C THR A 270 2.51 -9.99 20.40
N VAL A 271 1.71 -9.00 20.00
CA VAL A 271 1.66 -8.40 18.66
C VAL A 271 1.70 -6.88 18.76
N PHE A 272 2.10 -6.24 17.67
CA PHE A 272 2.01 -4.80 17.48
C PHE A 272 0.93 -4.48 16.45
N GLU A 273 0.01 -3.59 16.77
CA GLU A 273 -1.05 -3.11 15.90
C GLU A 273 -0.78 -1.66 15.53
N PRO A 274 -0.40 -1.35 14.28
CA PRO A 274 -0.35 0.02 13.80
C PRO A 274 -1.77 0.59 13.68
N ILE A 275 -1.88 1.91 13.53
CA ILE A 275 -3.18 2.53 13.21
C ILE A 275 -3.71 2.02 11.87
N ASP A 276 -5.02 2.12 11.67
CA ASP A 276 -5.70 1.54 10.49
C ASP A 276 -5.16 2.09 9.17
N GLU A 277 -4.76 3.38 9.14
CA GLU A 277 -4.18 4.09 8.00
C GLU A 277 -2.92 3.45 7.38
N PHE A 278 -2.18 2.63 8.15
CA PHE A 278 -0.93 2.03 7.69
C PHE A 278 -0.95 0.50 7.68
N LYS A 279 -2.09 -0.11 7.98
CA LYS A 279 -2.22 -1.58 8.00
C LYS A 279 -1.95 -2.20 6.63
N GLY A 280 -2.52 -1.60 5.58
CA GLY A 280 -2.32 -2.03 4.20
C GLY A 280 -0.88 -1.83 3.72
N ASP A 281 -0.26 -0.70 4.07
CA ASP A 281 1.14 -0.41 3.76
C ASP A 281 2.06 -1.54 4.28
N PHE A 282 1.89 -1.90 5.55
CA PHE A 282 2.68 -2.97 6.15
C PHE A 282 2.34 -4.34 5.56
N ALA A 283 1.07 -4.62 5.26
CA ALA A 283 0.69 -5.87 4.61
C ALA A 283 1.37 -6.01 3.23
N ARG A 284 1.35 -4.95 2.41
CA ARG A 284 2.01 -4.94 1.10
C ARG A 284 3.54 -5.03 1.18
N ALA A 285 4.13 -4.50 2.26
CA ALA A 285 5.56 -4.70 2.54
C ALA A 285 5.88 -6.18 2.86
N TYR A 286 5.03 -6.87 3.60
CA TYR A 286 5.18 -8.30 3.88
C TYR A 286 5.00 -9.17 2.63
N PHE A 287 4.00 -8.90 1.81
CA PHE A 287 3.81 -9.59 0.51
C PHE A 287 5.00 -9.36 -0.42
N TYR A 288 5.56 -8.14 -0.42
CA TYR A 288 6.80 -7.85 -1.14
C TYR A 288 7.96 -8.72 -0.63
N MET A 289 8.19 -8.78 0.67
CA MET A 289 9.26 -9.60 1.25
C MET A 289 9.09 -11.09 0.92
N ALA A 290 7.86 -11.60 1.00
CA ALA A 290 7.52 -12.97 0.63
C ALA A 290 7.82 -13.28 -0.84
N THR A 291 7.71 -12.29 -1.72
CA THR A 291 7.94 -12.42 -3.15
C THR A 291 9.40 -12.16 -3.51
N ARG A 292 9.95 -11.00 -3.07
CA ARG A 292 11.32 -10.59 -3.41
C ARG A 292 12.38 -11.59 -2.91
N TYR A 293 12.12 -12.22 -1.80
CA TYR A 293 13.05 -13.15 -1.14
C TYR A 293 12.60 -14.61 -1.21
N GLU A 294 11.78 -14.96 -2.20
CA GLU A 294 11.26 -16.31 -2.42
C GLU A 294 12.36 -17.38 -2.38
N ASN A 295 13.53 -17.08 -2.92
CA ASN A 295 14.65 -18.00 -3.00
C ASN A 295 15.30 -18.35 -1.65
N VAL A 296 15.04 -17.60 -0.58
CA VAL A 296 15.68 -17.79 0.74
C VAL A 296 14.69 -17.79 1.91
N ILE A 297 13.49 -17.25 1.74
CA ILE A 297 12.55 -17.00 2.84
C ILE A 297 12.11 -18.26 3.59
N ALA A 298 12.04 -19.41 2.90
CA ALA A 298 11.73 -20.69 3.52
C ALA A 298 12.76 -21.12 4.61
N ASN A 299 13.95 -20.55 4.58
CA ASN A 299 14.99 -20.86 5.57
C ASN A 299 14.95 -19.93 6.79
N TRP A 300 14.03 -18.96 6.84
CA TRP A 300 14.01 -17.93 7.88
C TRP A 300 13.16 -18.29 9.11
N GLU A 301 12.26 -19.25 8.98
CA GLU A 301 11.33 -19.68 10.04
C GLU A 301 12.06 -19.86 11.39
N THR A 302 13.14 -20.57 11.42
CA THR A 302 13.87 -20.94 12.65
C THR A 302 14.83 -19.88 13.18
N ASN A 303 14.98 -18.74 12.51
CA ASN A 303 15.89 -17.68 12.96
C ASN A 303 15.42 -16.97 14.23
N SER A 304 14.13 -16.98 14.52
CA SER A 304 13.51 -16.26 15.64
C SER A 304 12.20 -16.93 16.05
N THR A 305 11.94 -17.03 17.35
CA THR A 305 10.64 -17.52 17.87
C THR A 305 9.46 -16.72 17.34
N TYR A 306 9.63 -15.42 17.10
CA TYR A 306 8.57 -14.59 16.52
C TYR A 306 8.48 -14.77 15.00
N GLY A 307 9.60 -15.07 14.34
CA GLY A 307 9.60 -15.48 12.94
C GLY A 307 8.90 -16.81 12.74
N ASP A 308 9.19 -17.80 13.58
CA ASP A 308 8.56 -19.13 13.61
C ASP A 308 7.02 -19.06 13.79
N ALA A 309 6.53 -18.11 14.58
CA ALA A 309 5.10 -17.91 14.78
C ALA A 309 4.37 -17.33 13.54
N VAL A 310 5.10 -16.80 12.56
CA VAL A 310 4.57 -16.10 11.39
C VAL A 310 4.90 -16.82 10.08
N LEU A 311 6.10 -17.39 9.98
CA LEU A 311 6.60 -18.05 8.77
C LEU A 311 6.35 -19.56 8.87
N ASN A 312 5.91 -20.17 7.78
CA ASN A 312 5.58 -21.59 7.73
C ASN A 312 6.65 -22.47 7.07
N GLY A 313 7.86 -21.95 6.87
CA GLY A 313 8.98 -22.68 6.28
C GLY A 313 8.84 -23.00 4.79
N THR A 314 7.91 -22.39 4.08
CA THR A 314 7.71 -22.57 2.64
C THR A 314 8.04 -21.31 1.84
N SER A 315 8.39 -21.47 0.56
CA SER A 315 8.61 -20.37 -0.37
C SER A 315 7.31 -19.91 -1.05
N ASP A 316 6.26 -20.71 -1.00
CA ASP A 316 5.01 -20.47 -1.71
C ASP A 316 4.04 -19.61 -0.88
N GLN A 317 3.38 -20.21 0.10
CA GLN A 317 2.48 -19.49 1.01
C GLN A 317 3.24 -18.55 1.93
N VAL A 318 4.40 -18.95 2.40
CA VAL A 318 5.34 -18.22 3.27
C VAL A 318 4.82 -18.02 4.69
N PHE A 319 3.59 -17.57 4.86
CA PHE A 319 3.02 -17.19 6.14
C PHE A 319 2.17 -18.28 6.76
N GLU A 320 2.17 -18.38 8.09
CA GLU A 320 1.18 -19.13 8.84
C GLU A 320 -0.24 -18.63 8.51
N SER A 321 -1.22 -19.52 8.55
CA SER A 321 -2.59 -19.21 8.09
C SER A 321 -3.22 -18.03 8.82
N TRP A 322 -2.96 -17.87 10.12
CA TRP A 322 -3.49 -16.77 10.88
C TRP A 322 -2.93 -15.42 10.40
N PHE A 323 -1.62 -15.39 10.11
CA PHE A 323 -0.94 -14.17 9.68
C PHE A 323 -1.28 -13.81 8.24
N LEU A 324 -1.38 -14.81 7.37
CA LEU A 324 -1.84 -14.60 6.00
C LEU A 324 -3.26 -14.02 5.97
N THR A 325 -4.18 -14.56 6.78
CA THR A 325 -5.55 -14.04 6.92
C THR A 325 -5.54 -12.58 7.40
N LEU A 326 -4.70 -12.26 8.38
CA LEU A 326 -4.53 -10.89 8.86
C LEU A 326 -4.04 -9.95 7.75
N LEU A 327 -2.98 -10.33 7.04
CA LEU A 327 -2.42 -9.50 5.95
C LEU A 327 -3.41 -9.27 4.82
N LEU A 328 -4.17 -10.30 4.43
CA LEU A 328 -5.23 -10.17 3.41
C LEU A 328 -6.34 -9.22 3.86
N SER A 329 -6.73 -9.32 5.14
CA SER A 329 -7.71 -8.41 5.73
C SER A 329 -7.21 -6.96 5.75
N TRP A 330 -5.99 -6.72 6.20
CA TRP A 330 -5.39 -5.39 6.25
C TRP A 330 -5.20 -4.79 4.84
N HIS A 331 -4.75 -5.60 3.90
CA HIS A 331 -4.62 -5.19 2.50
C HIS A 331 -5.96 -4.74 1.89
N SER A 332 -7.05 -5.43 2.24
CA SER A 332 -8.39 -5.09 1.76
C SER A 332 -9.00 -3.88 2.47
N GLN A 333 -8.71 -3.69 3.77
CA GLN A 333 -9.26 -2.61 4.58
C GLN A 333 -8.57 -1.26 4.34
N ASP A 334 -7.30 -1.30 4.00
CA ASP A 334 -6.47 -0.13 3.72
C ASP A 334 -5.89 -0.24 2.30
N PRO A 335 -6.64 0.26 1.29
CA PRO A 335 -6.23 0.24 -0.11
C PRO A 335 -4.98 1.08 -0.36
N VAL A 336 -4.32 0.84 -1.50
CA VAL A 336 -3.12 1.59 -1.91
C VAL A 336 -3.42 3.09 -1.95
N SER A 337 -2.61 3.86 -1.25
CA SER A 337 -2.67 5.32 -1.17
C SER A 337 -1.69 5.98 -2.15
N GLN A 338 -1.89 7.27 -2.43
CA GLN A 338 -0.94 8.06 -3.23
C GLN A 338 0.46 8.08 -2.59
N LYS A 339 0.54 8.13 -1.28
CA LYS A 339 1.76 8.02 -0.48
C LYS A 339 2.58 6.76 -0.81
N GLU A 340 1.91 5.61 -0.96
CA GLU A 340 2.58 4.37 -1.34
C GLU A 340 3.03 4.37 -2.79
N ILE A 341 2.23 4.92 -3.71
CA ILE A 341 2.59 5.05 -5.14
C ILE A 341 3.85 5.89 -5.28
N ASP A 342 3.88 7.07 -4.67
CA ASP A 342 5.03 7.98 -4.72
C ASP A 342 6.27 7.36 -4.08
N ARG A 343 6.10 6.63 -2.98
CA ARG A 343 7.18 5.88 -2.34
C ARG A 343 7.69 4.74 -3.23
N ASN A 344 6.81 4.05 -3.93
CA ASN A 344 7.19 2.98 -4.87
C ASN A 344 8.00 3.52 -6.06
N ASP A 345 7.62 4.69 -6.59
CA ASP A 345 8.37 5.40 -7.61
C ASP A 345 9.75 5.86 -7.10
N ALA A 346 9.79 6.38 -5.89
CA ALA A 346 11.03 6.75 -5.23
C ALA A 346 11.95 5.55 -5.00
N ALA A 347 11.40 4.41 -4.56
CA ALA A 347 12.16 3.17 -4.40
C ALA A 347 12.72 2.67 -5.74
N PHE A 348 11.96 2.77 -6.83
CA PHE A 348 12.46 2.44 -8.16
C PHE A 348 13.65 3.31 -8.56
N ASN A 349 13.56 4.62 -8.34
CA ASN A 349 14.67 5.55 -8.61
C ASN A 349 15.89 5.27 -7.73
N PHE A 350 15.69 4.82 -6.50
CA PHE A 350 16.75 4.60 -5.53
C PHE A 350 17.43 3.23 -5.66
N GLN A 351 16.65 2.15 -5.79
CA GLN A 351 17.16 0.78 -5.79
C GLN A 351 16.79 -0.04 -7.03
N ASN A 352 16.09 0.53 -8.01
CA ASN A 352 15.77 -0.05 -9.32
C ASN A 352 14.86 -1.29 -9.27
N ASN A 353 13.94 -1.35 -8.30
CA ASN A 353 12.81 -2.28 -8.34
C ASN A 353 11.57 -1.66 -7.71
N ARG A 354 10.42 -2.27 -7.98
CA ARG A 354 9.11 -1.83 -7.53
C ARG A 354 8.47 -2.86 -6.61
N ASN A 355 7.56 -2.42 -5.75
CA ASN A 355 6.65 -3.32 -5.05
C ASN A 355 5.44 -3.60 -5.96
N PRO A 356 5.29 -4.84 -6.49
CA PRO A 356 4.20 -5.16 -7.40
C PRO A 356 2.82 -5.06 -6.75
N PHE A 357 2.73 -5.15 -5.43
CA PHE A 357 1.47 -5.09 -4.69
C PHE A 357 1.02 -3.66 -4.37
N VAL A 358 1.84 -2.67 -4.69
CA VAL A 358 1.46 -1.25 -4.76
C VAL A 358 1.01 -0.90 -6.17
N ASP A 359 1.76 -1.32 -7.21
CA ASP A 359 1.40 -1.06 -8.60
C ASP A 359 0.14 -1.83 -9.05
N HIS A 360 -0.02 -3.05 -8.55
CA HIS A 360 -1.07 -4.01 -8.92
C HIS A 360 -1.57 -4.73 -7.65
N PRO A 361 -2.36 -4.06 -6.79
CA PRO A 361 -2.81 -4.62 -5.52
C PRO A 361 -3.66 -5.90 -5.69
N GLU A 362 -4.35 -6.06 -6.81
CA GLU A 362 -5.12 -7.26 -7.14
C GLU A 362 -4.27 -8.53 -7.20
N LEU A 363 -2.97 -8.42 -7.45
CA LEU A 363 -2.07 -9.57 -7.51
C LEU A 363 -1.92 -10.28 -6.16
N VAL A 364 -2.16 -9.61 -5.06
CA VAL A 364 -2.19 -10.24 -3.73
C VAL A 364 -3.24 -11.35 -3.72
N ASN A 365 -4.47 -11.04 -4.12
CA ASN A 365 -5.55 -12.03 -4.19
C ASN A 365 -5.31 -13.08 -5.28
N ASN A 366 -4.69 -12.71 -6.40
CA ASN A 366 -4.34 -13.65 -7.47
C ASN A 366 -3.29 -14.70 -7.03
N ILE A 367 -2.51 -14.41 -5.98
CA ILE A 367 -1.49 -15.31 -5.43
C ILE A 367 -2.01 -16.05 -4.19
N TRP A 368 -2.58 -15.35 -3.21
CA TRP A 368 -2.90 -15.87 -1.88
C TRP A 368 -4.40 -15.88 -1.54
N GLY A 369 -5.27 -15.36 -2.41
CA GLY A 369 -6.71 -15.19 -2.13
C GLY A 369 -7.57 -16.44 -2.28
N ASN A 370 -6.99 -17.63 -2.45
CA ASN A 370 -7.71 -18.90 -2.63
C ASN A 370 -7.94 -19.64 -1.31
#